data_7b0902e6717df70f1026e41a0a109291
#
_entry.id   7b0902e6717df70f1026e41a0a109291
#
_cell.length_a   1.000
_cell.length_b   1.000
_cell.length_c   1.000
_cell.angle_alpha   90.00
_cell.angle_beta   90.00
_cell.angle_gamma   90.00
#
_symmetry.space_group_name_H-M   'P 1'
#
loop_
_entity.id
_entity.type
_entity.pdbx_description
1 polymer ?
#
loop_
_entity_poly.entity_id
_entity_poly.type
_entity_poly.pdbx_seq_one_letter_code
_entity_poly.pdbx_strand_id
1 'polypeptide(L)'
;HGPDGNSLVPMYPKLAGQSASYLVKQLTEFKLGMTSAGKSGRIDPVMGGMAMALNEQDMADVAAFYASQESTAGSGTANAEGKKLYLGGNAEMEVTACVACHGINGKGMPSAGFPALASQNAEYLKIQLEKFRSGDRNNDPNAMMQGIAANLTDEEITALSQYMSSLK
;
A
#
# COMPACT_ATOMS: atom_id res chain seq x y z
N HIS A 1 0.69 -8.08 12.02
CA HIS A 1 1.82 -7.48 11.30
C HIS A 1 3.18 -8.00 11.81
N GLY A 2 3.20 -8.81 12.86
CA GLY A 2 4.42 -9.23 13.54
C GLY A 2 4.95 -8.18 14.53
N PRO A 3 5.81 -8.59 15.47
CA PRO A 3 6.33 -7.68 16.52
C PRO A 3 7.26 -6.60 15.94
N ASP A 4 7.93 -6.90 14.82
CA ASP A 4 8.86 -6.02 14.12
C ASP A 4 8.26 -5.41 12.82
N GLY A 5 6.97 -5.63 12.57
CA GLY A 5 6.32 -5.19 11.35
C GLY A 5 6.56 -6.04 10.12
N ASN A 6 7.23 -7.19 10.24
CA ASN A 6 7.45 -8.13 9.13
C ASN A 6 6.40 -9.24 9.16
N SER A 7 5.21 -8.94 8.65
CA SER A 7 4.10 -9.89 8.60
C SER A 7 4.45 -11.16 7.82
N LEU A 8 4.19 -12.32 8.44
CA LEU A 8 4.27 -13.64 7.80
C LEU A 8 2.94 -14.05 7.15
N VAL A 9 1.87 -13.30 7.40
CA VAL A 9 0.56 -13.57 6.81
C VAL A 9 0.46 -12.83 5.48
N PRO A 10 0.31 -13.52 4.33
CA PRO A 10 0.42 -12.92 3.00
C PRO A 10 -0.55 -11.77 2.74
N MET A 11 -1.76 -11.84 3.29
CA MET A 11 -2.79 -10.80 3.12
C MET A 11 -2.62 -9.60 4.07
N TYR A 12 -1.76 -9.71 5.10
CA TYR A 12 -1.49 -8.60 6.01
C TYR A 12 -0.22 -7.86 5.60
N PRO A 13 -0.22 -6.52 5.60
CA PRO A 13 0.94 -5.78 5.15
C PRO A 13 2.12 -5.90 6.11
N LYS A 14 3.31 -5.86 5.53
CA LYS A 14 4.50 -5.48 6.26
C LYS A 14 4.46 -3.97 6.53
N LEU A 15 4.81 -3.58 7.73
CA LEU A 15 4.87 -2.20 8.20
C LEU A 15 6.31 -1.72 8.38
N ALA A 16 7.25 -2.67 8.54
CA ALA A 16 8.67 -2.39 8.71
C ALA A 16 9.21 -1.56 7.54
N GLY A 17 9.90 -0.47 7.84
CA GLY A 17 10.48 0.43 6.86
C GLY A 17 9.50 1.28 6.05
N GLN A 18 8.19 1.19 6.31
CA GLN A 18 7.21 2.09 5.71
C GLN A 18 7.31 3.48 6.32
N SER A 19 7.05 4.53 5.54
CA SER A 19 7.16 5.90 6.06
C SER A 19 6.19 6.16 7.21
N ALA A 20 6.68 6.80 8.28
CA ALA A 20 5.87 7.11 9.46
C ALA A 20 4.65 7.96 9.10
N SER A 21 4.81 8.96 8.22
CA SER A 21 3.71 9.81 7.76
C SER A 21 2.60 9.02 7.05
N TYR A 22 2.98 8.02 6.23
CA TYR A 22 2.00 7.15 5.59
C TYR A 22 1.29 6.24 6.60
N LEU A 23 2.02 5.69 7.58
CA LEU A 23 1.44 4.85 8.63
C LEU A 23 0.45 5.65 9.50
N VAL A 24 0.81 6.86 9.94
CA VAL A 24 -0.10 7.77 10.65
C VAL A 24 -1.35 8.05 9.82
N LYS A 25 -1.18 8.42 8.54
CA LYS A 25 -2.30 8.65 7.64
C LYS A 25 -3.24 7.44 7.61
N GLN A 26 -2.70 6.22 7.43
CA GLN A 26 -3.55 5.03 7.36
C GLN A 26 -4.30 4.75 8.68
N LEU A 27 -3.65 4.90 9.84
CA LEU A 27 -4.30 4.72 11.14
C LEU A 27 -5.43 5.74 11.35
N THR A 28 -5.17 7.00 11.03
CA THR A 28 -6.18 8.07 11.06
C THR A 28 -7.36 7.77 10.15
N GLU A 29 -7.09 7.33 8.93
CA GLU A 29 -8.11 7.00 7.94
C GLU A 29 -8.94 5.76 8.34
N PHE A 30 -8.33 4.75 8.94
CA PHE A 30 -9.05 3.60 9.50
C PHE A 30 -9.99 4.03 10.65
N LYS A 31 -9.50 4.87 11.56
CA LYS A 31 -10.33 5.40 12.65
C LYS A 31 -11.49 6.24 12.11
N LEU A 32 -11.22 7.08 11.10
CA LEU A 32 -12.23 7.88 10.44
C LEU A 32 -13.28 7.00 9.72
N GLY A 33 -12.85 5.92 9.06
CA GLY A 33 -13.75 4.96 8.42
C GLY A 33 -14.77 4.36 9.38
N MET A 34 -14.35 4.04 10.61
CA MET A 34 -15.24 3.54 11.65
C MET A 34 -16.15 4.64 12.23
N THR A 35 -15.59 5.80 12.57
CA THR A 35 -16.34 6.88 13.24
C THR A 35 -17.31 7.58 12.31
N SER A 36 -17.05 7.59 11.00
CA SER A 36 -17.95 8.15 9.99
C SER A 36 -19.01 7.17 9.47
N ALA A 37 -19.05 5.95 10.01
CA ALA A 37 -19.87 4.86 9.48
C ALA A 37 -19.63 4.60 7.98
N GLY A 38 -18.37 4.67 7.55
CA GLY A 38 -17.96 4.42 6.18
C GLY A 38 -18.15 5.56 5.18
N LYS A 39 -18.59 6.74 5.64
CA LYS A 39 -18.78 7.91 4.74
C LYS A 39 -17.48 8.58 4.35
N SER A 40 -16.42 8.38 5.13
CA SER A 40 -15.10 8.97 4.91
C SER A 40 -14.03 8.05 5.48
N GLY A 41 -12.79 8.23 5.06
CA GLY A 41 -11.66 7.45 5.51
C GLY A 41 -11.53 6.09 4.81
N ARG A 42 -10.76 5.20 5.42
CA ARG A 42 -10.49 3.86 4.90
C ARG A 42 -11.31 2.82 5.66
N ILE A 43 -12.15 2.08 4.94
CA ILE A 43 -12.99 1.06 5.53
C ILE A 43 -12.21 -0.26 5.63
N ASP A 44 -12.00 -0.73 6.84
CA ASP A 44 -11.48 -2.05 7.16
C ASP A 44 -11.92 -2.40 8.59
N PRO A 45 -12.80 -3.39 8.79
CA PRO A 45 -13.35 -3.68 10.12
C PRO A 45 -12.29 -4.07 11.16
N VAL A 46 -11.24 -4.79 10.74
CA VAL A 46 -10.16 -5.23 11.64
C VAL A 46 -9.30 -4.03 12.04
N MET A 47 -8.74 -3.32 11.06
CA MET A 47 -7.85 -2.20 11.34
C MET A 47 -8.60 -0.99 11.90
N GLY A 48 -9.84 -0.78 11.48
CA GLY A 48 -10.71 0.23 12.08
C GLY A 48 -10.92 -0.02 13.57
N GLY A 49 -11.24 -1.26 13.96
CA GLY A 49 -11.36 -1.64 15.37
C GLY A 49 -10.07 -1.41 16.16
N MET A 50 -8.93 -1.77 15.60
CA MET A 50 -7.62 -1.56 16.23
C MET A 50 -7.28 -0.06 16.38
N ALA A 51 -7.56 0.75 15.36
CA ALA A 51 -7.26 2.18 15.36
C ALA A 51 -8.16 2.99 16.31
N MET A 52 -9.36 2.49 16.66
CA MET A 52 -10.29 3.19 17.55
C MET A 52 -9.69 3.51 18.92
N ALA A 53 -8.88 2.61 19.47
CA ALA A 53 -8.26 2.77 20.78
C ALA A 53 -7.07 3.75 20.81
N LEU A 54 -6.51 4.10 19.64
CA LEU A 54 -5.32 4.92 19.54
C LEU A 54 -5.67 6.41 19.53
N ASN A 55 -4.95 7.21 20.32
CA ASN A 55 -4.93 8.66 20.18
C ASN A 55 -3.87 9.10 19.15
N GLU A 56 -3.73 10.38 18.86
CA GLU A 56 -2.78 10.90 17.86
C GLU A 56 -1.33 10.59 18.22
N GLN A 57 -0.96 10.68 19.51
CA GLN A 57 0.38 10.35 19.98
C GLN A 57 0.68 8.86 19.82
N ASP A 58 -0.27 7.99 20.21
CA ASP A 58 -0.13 6.55 20.03
C ASP A 58 0.09 6.17 18.56
N MET A 59 -0.66 6.81 17.64
CA MET A 59 -0.50 6.61 16.20
C MET A 59 0.89 7.04 15.71
N ALA A 60 1.39 8.18 16.21
CA ALA A 60 2.71 8.67 15.86
C ALA A 60 3.82 7.75 16.39
N ASP A 61 3.71 7.28 17.64
CA ASP A 61 4.69 6.40 18.27
C ASP A 61 4.76 5.03 17.59
N VAL A 62 3.61 4.42 17.31
CA VAL A 62 3.52 3.14 16.58
C VAL A 62 4.06 3.30 15.17
N ALA A 63 3.74 4.40 14.48
CA ALA A 63 4.23 4.66 13.14
C ALA A 63 5.76 4.87 13.12
N ALA A 64 6.31 5.61 14.09
CA ALA A 64 7.75 5.79 14.23
C ALA A 64 8.47 4.47 14.51
N PHE A 65 7.91 3.64 15.38
CA PHE A 65 8.44 2.33 15.71
C PHE A 65 8.55 1.45 14.47
N TYR A 66 7.46 1.26 13.70
CA TYR A 66 7.50 0.41 12.51
C TYR A 66 8.32 1.02 11.37
N ALA A 67 8.34 2.35 11.23
CA ALA A 67 9.18 3.01 10.23
C ALA A 67 10.69 2.78 10.49
N SER A 68 11.09 2.63 11.76
CA SER A 68 12.48 2.35 12.15
C SER A 68 12.91 0.89 11.99
N GLN A 69 11.97 -0.02 11.75
CA GLN A 69 12.29 -1.44 11.59
C GLN A 69 12.83 -1.74 10.20
N GLU A 70 13.70 -2.74 10.12
CA GLU A 70 14.22 -3.21 8.83
C GLU A 70 13.24 -4.17 8.16
N SER A 71 12.89 -3.88 6.90
CA SER A 71 11.99 -4.73 6.13
C SER A 71 12.71 -5.96 5.60
N THR A 72 12.16 -7.13 5.88
CA THR A 72 12.62 -8.39 5.26
C THR A 72 12.10 -8.51 3.82
N ALA A 73 12.72 -9.38 3.01
CA ALA A 73 12.33 -9.59 1.62
C ALA A 73 10.82 -9.88 1.47
N GLY A 74 10.23 -9.37 0.41
CA GLY A 74 8.85 -9.66 0.05
C GLY A 74 8.63 -11.09 -0.43
N SER A 75 7.37 -11.48 -0.59
CA SER A 75 6.98 -12.82 -1.04
C SER A 75 6.91 -12.98 -2.56
N GLY A 76 7.10 -11.89 -3.32
CA GLY A 76 7.00 -11.88 -4.77
C GLY A 76 8.25 -12.40 -5.46
N THR A 77 8.10 -12.66 -6.74
CA THR A 77 9.15 -13.10 -7.64
C THR A 77 9.36 -12.09 -8.76
N ALA A 78 10.56 -12.09 -9.35
CA ALA A 78 10.83 -11.30 -10.54
C ALA A 78 9.80 -11.63 -11.64
N ASN A 79 9.10 -10.62 -12.13
CA ASN A 79 8.08 -10.76 -13.17
C ASN A 79 8.35 -9.74 -14.28
N ALA A 80 8.58 -10.21 -15.49
CA ALA A 80 8.98 -9.36 -16.62
C ALA A 80 7.87 -8.41 -17.07
N GLU A 81 6.61 -8.87 -17.11
CA GLU A 81 5.46 -8.04 -17.46
C GLU A 81 5.18 -7.02 -16.37
N GLY A 82 5.22 -7.44 -15.10
CA GLY A 82 5.10 -6.52 -13.97
C GLY A 82 6.18 -5.44 -13.97
N LYS A 83 7.42 -5.81 -14.31
CA LYS A 83 8.52 -4.85 -14.48
C LYS A 83 8.24 -3.85 -15.60
N LYS A 84 7.79 -4.34 -16.76
CA LYS A 84 7.46 -3.48 -17.91
C LYS A 84 6.38 -2.46 -17.57
N LEU A 85 5.28 -2.92 -16.95
CA LEU A 85 4.18 -2.07 -16.51
C LEU A 85 4.63 -1.09 -15.41
N TYR A 86 5.39 -1.55 -14.42
CA TYR A 86 5.87 -0.70 -13.34
C TYR A 86 6.72 0.46 -13.84
N LEU A 87 7.64 0.20 -14.79
CA LEU A 87 8.57 1.19 -15.32
C LEU A 87 7.99 2.03 -16.45
N GLY A 88 7.16 1.46 -17.30
CA GLY A 88 6.66 2.10 -18.52
C GLY A 88 5.18 2.46 -18.52
N GLY A 89 4.40 1.84 -17.65
CA GLY A 89 2.94 1.94 -17.74
C GLY A 89 2.38 1.26 -19.00
N ASN A 90 1.15 1.63 -19.35
CA ASN A 90 0.48 1.23 -20.57
C ASN A 90 -0.32 2.42 -21.12
N ALA A 91 0.23 3.12 -22.11
CA ALA A 91 -0.38 4.34 -22.66
C ALA A 91 -1.71 4.06 -23.38
N GLU A 92 -1.86 2.89 -23.99
CA GLU A 92 -3.10 2.49 -24.70
C GLU A 92 -4.27 2.30 -23.72
N MET A 93 -3.95 1.85 -22.51
CA MET A 93 -4.91 1.61 -21.42
C MET A 93 -4.92 2.75 -20.40
N GLU A 94 -4.26 3.86 -20.67
CA GLU A 94 -4.14 5.01 -19.73
C GLU A 94 -3.58 4.65 -18.35
N VAL A 95 -2.74 3.63 -18.27
CA VAL A 95 -2.07 3.23 -17.03
C VAL A 95 -0.75 3.98 -16.90
N THR A 96 -0.69 4.90 -15.95
CA THR A 96 0.54 5.64 -15.62
C THR A 96 1.59 4.71 -15.00
N ALA A 97 2.86 4.90 -15.37
CA ALA A 97 3.97 4.12 -14.81
C ALA A 97 4.09 4.32 -13.29
N CYS A 98 4.09 3.23 -12.53
CA CYS A 98 4.14 3.24 -11.06
C CYS A 98 5.40 3.91 -10.52
N VAL A 99 6.51 3.79 -11.27
CA VAL A 99 7.81 4.37 -10.93
C VAL A 99 7.76 5.88 -10.73
N ALA A 100 6.85 6.59 -11.39
CA ALA A 100 6.73 8.04 -11.29
C ALA A 100 6.45 8.55 -9.86
N CYS A 101 5.69 7.77 -9.09
CA CYS A 101 5.31 8.10 -7.71
C CYS A 101 6.03 7.21 -6.69
N HIS A 102 6.19 5.93 -6.98
CA HIS A 102 6.75 4.97 -6.03
C HIS A 102 8.26 4.77 -6.15
N GLY A 103 8.91 5.42 -7.12
CA GLY A 103 10.36 5.38 -7.32
C GLY A 103 10.84 4.09 -7.98
N ILE A 104 12.06 4.13 -8.54
CA ILE A 104 12.61 3.02 -9.34
C ILE A 104 12.77 1.72 -8.54
N ASN A 105 13.08 1.85 -7.25
CA ASN A 105 13.25 0.71 -6.34
C ASN A 105 12.00 0.46 -5.47
N GLY A 106 10.87 1.11 -5.76
CA GLY A 106 9.65 0.93 -4.99
C GLY A 106 9.70 1.45 -3.55
N LYS A 107 10.64 2.33 -3.21
CA LYS A 107 10.82 2.86 -1.85
C LYS A 107 9.87 4.01 -1.51
N GLY A 108 9.05 4.40 -2.48
CA GLY A 108 8.09 5.49 -2.31
C GLY A 108 8.74 6.87 -2.30
N MET A 109 7.93 7.85 -1.96
CA MET A 109 8.35 9.25 -1.79
C MET A 109 7.63 9.83 -0.56
N PRO A 110 8.19 9.66 0.65
CA PRO A 110 7.55 10.07 1.91
C PRO A 110 7.12 11.53 1.95
N SER A 111 7.93 12.44 1.38
CA SER A 111 7.63 13.87 1.31
C SER A 111 6.39 14.22 0.49
N ALA A 112 6.04 13.35 -0.47
CA ALA A 112 4.85 13.49 -1.31
C ALA A 112 3.69 12.55 -0.86
N GLY A 113 3.89 11.78 0.21
CA GLY A 113 2.88 10.85 0.75
C GLY A 113 2.75 9.53 -0.03
N PHE A 114 3.67 9.23 -0.95
CA PHE A 114 3.65 7.98 -1.71
C PHE A 114 4.35 6.85 -0.91
N PRO A 115 3.64 5.73 -0.65
CA PRO A 115 4.18 4.65 0.16
C PRO A 115 5.25 3.84 -0.54
N ALA A 116 6.09 3.17 0.27
CA ALA A 116 6.95 2.10 -0.20
C ALA A 116 6.12 0.87 -0.59
N LEU A 117 6.50 0.24 -1.71
CA LEU A 117 5.92 -0.99 -2.24
C LEU A 117 6.93 -2.14 -2.21
N ALA A 118 8.23 -1.79 -2.22
CA ALA A 118 9.33 -2.76 -2.15
C ALA A 118 9.21 -3.66 -0.93
N SER A 119 9.54 -4.92 -1.11
CA SER A 119 9.53 -5.94 -0.04
C SER A 119 8.17 -6.20 0.62
N GLN A 120 7.09 -5.59 0.13
CA GLN A 120 5.73 -5.83 0.62
C GLN A 120 5.23 -7.22 0.19
N ASN A 121 4.31 -7.81 0.94
CA ASN A 121 3.68 -9.07 0.57
C ASN A 121 2.91 -8.93 -0.76
N ALA A 122 3.20 -9.80 -1.73
CA ALA A 122 2.59 -9.75 -3.06
C ALA A 122 1.05 -9.88 -3.01
N GLU A 123 0.54 -10.76 -2.16
CA GLU A 123 -0.90 -10.93 -1.97
C GLU A 123 -1.56 -9.66 -1.41
N TYR A 124 -0.92 -9.00 -0.44
CA TYR A 124 -1.41 -7.72 0.05
C TYR A 124 -1.45 -6.65 -1.04
N LEU A 125 -0.38 -6.53 -1.84
CA LEU A 125 -0.33 -5.57 -2.95
C LEU A 125 -1.46 -5.84 -3.97
N LYS A 126 -1.68 -7.11 -4.31
CA LYS A 126 -2.77 -7.54 -5.20
C LYS A 126 -4.13 -7.11 -4.66
N ILE A 127 -4.44 -7.47 -3.41
CA ILE A 127 -5.71 -7.10 -2.75
C ILE A 127 -5.90 -5.57 -2.74
N GLN A 128 -4.83 -4.79 -2.52
CA GLN A 128 -4.96 -3.33 -2.50
C GLN A 128 -5.24 -2.75 -3.88
N LEU A 129 -4.62 -3.26 -4.95
CA LEU A 129 -4.91 -2.83 -6.31
C LEU A 129 -6.35 -3.20 -6.71
N GLU A 130 -6.80 -4.41 -6.38
CA GLU A 130 -8.18 -4.84 -6.59
C GLU A 130 -9.19 -3.94 -5.85
N LYS A 131 -8.91 -3.59 -4.59
CA LYS A 131 -9.75 -2.68 -3.80
C LYS A 131 -9.77 -1.25 -4.34
N PHE A 132 -8.67 -0.74 -4.87
CA PHE A 132 -8.66 0.55 -5.55
C PHE A 132 -9.47 0.49 -6.85
N ARG A 133 -9.37 -0.59 -7.62
CA ARG A 133 -10.13 -0.82 -8.86
C ARG A 133 -11.63 -0.91 -8.60
N SER A 134 -12.04 -1.60 -7.55
CA SER A 134 -13.47 -1.75 -7.17
C SER A 134 -14.04 -0.51 -6.47
N GLY A 135 -13.18 0.38 -5.95
CA GLY A 135 -13.61 1.51 -5.12
C GLY A 135 -13.78 1.16 -3.63
N ASP A 136 -13.58 -0.09 -3.21
CA ASP A 136 -13.62 -0.51 -1.79
C ASP A 136 -12.50 0.17 -0.98
N ARG A 137 -11.43 0.58 -1.65
CA ARG A 137 -10.41 1.47 -1.11
C ARG A 137 -10.40 2.76 -1.93
N ASN A 138 -10.76 3.86 -1.29
CA ASN A 138 -10.94 5.16 -1.93
C ASN A 138 -10.35 6.34 -1.12
N ASN A 139 -9.38 6.03 -0.24
CA ASN A 139 -8.75 7.02 0.62
C ASN A 139 -7.48 7.65 0.02
N ASP A 140 -7.28 7.49 -1.28
CA ASP A 140 -6.19 8.04 -2.05
C ASP A 140 -6.47 9.50 -2.47
N PRO A 141 -5.50 10.41 -2.32
CA PRO A 141 -5.68 11.80 -2.74
C PRO A 141 -6.02 11.90 -4.23
N ASN A 142 -7.06 12.66 -4.54
CA ASN A 142 -7.53 12.91 -5.90
C ASN A 142 -7.86 11.65 -6.71
N ALA A 143 -8.20 10.55 -6.06
CA ALA A 143 -8.49 9.25 -6.68
C ALA A 143 -7.37 8.75 -7.62
N MET A 144 -6.11 9.09 -7.35
CA MET A 144 -4.97 8.75 -8.22
C MET A 144 -4.80 7.24 -8.39
N MET A 145 -4.80 6.49 -7.28
CA MET A 145 -4.65 5.03 -7.36
C MET A 145 -5.89 4.35 -7.90
N GLN A 146 -7.08 4.88 -7.62
CA GLN A 146 -8.32 4.40 -8.21
C GLN A 146 -8.29 4.56 -9.74
N GLY A 147 -7.89 5.74 -10.25
CA GLY A 147 -7.79 6.00 -11.68
C GLY A 147 -6.79 5.07 -12.39
N ILE A 148 -5.64 4.80 -11.77
CA ILE A 148 -4.64 3.85 -12.32
C ILE A 148 -5.17 2.42 -12.27
N ALA A 149 -5.73 2.00 -11.14
CA ALA A 149 -6.15 0.63 -10.94
C ALA A 149 -7.40 0.25 -11.76
N ALA A 150 -8.26 1.22 -12.07
CA ALA A 150 -9.47 1.01 -12.88
C ALA A 150 -9.19 0.38 -14.25
N ASN A 151 -8.02 0.66 -14.81
CA ASN A 151 -7.62 0.22 -16.14
C ASN A 151 -6.73 -1.05 -16.14
N LEU A 152 -6.44 -1.63 -14.97
CA LEU A 152 -5.62 -2.84 -14.86
C LEU A 152 -6.48 -4.11 -14.96
N THR A 153 -5.99 -5.10 -15.71
CA THR A 153 -6.55 -6.45 -15.72
C THR A 153 -6.11 -7.26 -14.48
N ASP A 154 -6.73 -8.41 -14.23
CA ASP A 154 -6.35 -9.31 -13.13
C ASP A 154 -4.93 -9.86 -13.30
N GLU A 155 -4.54 -10.14 -14.55
CA GLU A 155 -3.20 -10.61 -14.92
C GLU A 155 -2.15 -9.51 -14.65
N GLU A 156 -2.44 -8.27 -15.05
CA GLU A 156 -1.57 -7.12 -14.82
C GLU A 156 -1.41 -6.80 -13.32
N ILE A 157 -2.48 -6.84 -12.55
CA ILE A 157 -2.45 -6.68 -11.09
C ILE A 157 -1.58 -7.76 -10.45
N THR A 158 -1.74 -9.02 -10.89
CA THR A 158 -0.93 -10.12 -10.39
C THR A 158 0.55 -9.94 -10.73
N ALA A 159 0.86 -9.61 -11.99
CA ALA A 159 2.23 -9.39 -12.46
C ALA A 159 2.92 -8.22 -11.73
N LEU A 160 2.22 -7.09 -11.59
CA LEU A 160 2.70 -5.92 -10.84
C LEU A 160 2.98 -6.26 -9.38
N SER A 161 2.06 -6.97 -8.71
CA SER A 161 2.18 -7.33 -7.30
C SER A 161 3.39 -8.24 -7.05
N GLN A 162 3.65 -9.20 -7.93
CA GLN A 162 4.83 -10.05 -7.88
C GLN A 162 6.12 -9.23 -8.05
N TYR A 163 6.16 -8.37 -9.06
CA TYR A 163 7.33 -7.53 -9.32
C TYR A 163 7.61 -6.55 -8.17
N MET A 164 6.61 -5.78 -7.73
CA MET A 164 6.77 -4.80 -6.66
C MET A 164 7.25 -5.45 -5.37
N SER A 165 6.71 -6.62 -5.03
CA SER A 165 7.12 -7.40 -3.86
C SER A 165 8.57 -7.89 -3.95
N SER A 166 9.10 -8.11 -5.15
CA SER A 166 10.48 -8.55 -5.38
C SER A 166 11.53 -7.44 -5.31
N LEU A 167 11.10 -6.17 -5.34
CA LEU A 167 11.99 -5.01 -5.19
C LEU A 167 12.58 -4.93 -3.78
N LYS A 168 13.78 -4.30 -3.66
CA LYS A 168 14.53 -4.16 -2.40
C LYS A 168 14.96 -2.73 -2.13
#